data_5ea21c91ba143f9a51d6be75d6cd3188
#
_entry.id   5ea21c91ba143f9a51d6be75d6cd3188
#
_cell.length_a   1.000
_cell.length_b   1.000
_cell.length_c   1.000
_cell.angle_alpha   90.00
_cell.angle_beta   90.00
_cell.angle_gamma   90.00
#
_symmetry.space_group_name_H-M   'P 1'
#
loop_
_entity.id
_entity.type
_entity.pdbx_description
1 polymer ?
#
loop_
_entity_poly.entity_id
_entity_poly.type
_entity_poly.pdbx_seq_one_letter_code
_entity_poly.pdbx_strand_id
1 'polypeptide(L)'
;MRQRHIKNLDERLKEFDAQLIADPEDRKGRWRDAFKDPVFHEGRAPLTEEELRARPLYAEVGCGKGQFITKLSSLHPENLYLAVEGQGSVGYYALRKARDAECENVRFVLNYIHDARDFFQKGEIDGL
;
A
#
# COMPACT_ATOMS: atom_id res chain seq x y z
N MET A 1 -24.40 1.05 2.06
CA MET A 1 -24.35 1.39 3.50
C MET A 1 -23.43 2.59 3.71
N ARG A 2 -23.86 3.53 4.52
CA ARG A 2 -23.13 4.75 4.76
C ARG A 2 -21.99 4.51 5.75
N GLN A 3 -20.77 4.87 5.37
CA GLN A 3 -19.63 4.78 6.27
C GLN A 3 -19.68 5.89 7.31
N ARG A 4 -19.42 5.54 8.55
CA ARG A 4 -19.29 6.53 9.61
C ARG A 4 -17.93 7.21 9.50
N HIS A 5 -17.90 8.49 9.76
CA HIS A 5 -16.67 9.23 9.89
C HIS A 5 -15.93 8.76 11.16
N ILE A 6 -14.67 8.47 11.04
CA ILE A 6 -13.85 8.05 12.19
C ILE A 6 -13.32 9.28 12.92
N LYS A 7 -13.61 9.34 14.20
CA LYS A 7 -13.15 10.44 15.06
C LYS A 7 -11.62 10.35 15.22
N ASN A 8 -10.95 11.48 15.10
CA ASN A 8 -9.49 11.59 15.23
C ASN A 8 -8.73 10.71 14.22
N LEU A 9 -9.24 10.67 13.00
CA LEU A 9 -8.66 9.82 11.95
C LEU A 9 -7.17 10.11 11.72
N ASP A 10 -6.79 11.38 11.64
CA ASP A 10 -5.41 11.76 11.37
C ASP A 10 -4.45 11.24 12.44
N GLU A 11 -4.85 11.28 13.69
CA GLU A 11 -4.05 10.75 14.80
C GLU A 11 -3.96 9.23 14.73
N ARG A 12 -5.06 8.57 14.43
CA ARG A 12 -5.09 7.10 14.33
C ARG A 12 -4.26 6.59 13.17
N LEU A 13 -4.18 7.35 12.08
CA LEU A 13 -3.37 6.98 10.92
C LEU A 13 -1.88 7.01 11.21
N LYS A 14 -1.44 7.77 12.20
CA LYS A 14 -0.01 7.83 12.57
C LYS A 14 0.56 6.49 12.98
N GLU A 15 -0.27 5.61 13.51
CA GLU A 15 0.14 4.24 13.87
C GLU A 15 0.56 3.42 12.66
N PHE A 16 0.17 3.85 11.46
CA PHE A 16 0.42 3.14 10.21
C PHE A 16 1.44 3.83 9.32
N ASP A 17 2.25 4.74 9.86
CA ASP A 17 3.22 5.51 9.06
C ASP A 17 4.10 4.63 8.19
N ALA A 18 4.54 3.47 8.70
CA ALA A 18 5.39 2.56 7.94
C ALA A 18 4.66 1.89 6.77
N GLN A 19 3.34 1.79 6.83
CA GLN A 19 2.51 1.20 5.78
C GLN A 19 2.01 2.23 4.79
N LEU A 20 1.99 3.51 5.18
CA LEU A 20 1.45 4.60 4.38
C LEU A 20 2.55 5.27 3.56
N ILE A 21 2.21 5.61 2.33
CA ILE A 21 3.05 6.43 1.47
C ILE A 21 2.50 7.85 1.51
N ALA A 22 3.26 8.75 2.13
CA ALA A 22 2.82 10.13 2.35
C ALA A 22 3.04 11.04 1.15
N ASP A 23 3.89 10.62 0.22
CA ASP A 23 4.32 11.43 -0.92
C ASP A 23 4.07 10.73 -2.26
N PRO A 24 2.82 10.33 -2.56
CA PRO A 24 2.55 9.55 -3.78
C PRO A 24 2.92 10.29 -5.07
N GLU A 25 2.81 11.59 -5.10
CA GLU A 25 3.16 12.40 -6.27
C GLU A 25 4.66 12.38 -6.58
N ASP A 26 5.50 12.06 -5.61
CA ASP A 26 6.95 11.99 -5.79
C ASP A 26 7.45 10.58 -6.07
N ARG A 27 6.54 9.60 -6.14
CA ARG A 27 6.92 8.20 -6.28
C ARG A 27 6.93 7.68 -7.71
N LYS A 28 6.47 8.46 -8.67
CA LYS A 28 6.44 8.03 -10.06
C LYS A 28 7.83 7.55 -10.51
N GLY A 29 7.90 6.32 -10.97
CA GLY A 29 9.15 5.66 -11.35
C GLY A 29 9.94 5.07 -10.17
N ARG A 30 9.48 5.26 -8.93
CA ARG A 30 10.18 4.81 -7.72
C ARG A 30 9.27 4.12 -6.71
N TRP A 31 8.15 3.59 -7.12
CA TRP A 31 7.20 2.97 -6.20
C TRP A 31 7.78 1.78 -5.46
N ARG A 32 8.65 1.01 -6.11
CA ARG A 32 9.24 -0.17 -5.48
C ARG A 32 10.10 0.18 -4.26
N ASP A 33 10.67 1.38 -4.22
CA ASP A 33 11.48 1.84 -3.08
C ASP A 33 10.66 1.90 -1.79
N ALA A 34 9.35 2.09 -1.87
CA ALA A 34 8.47 2.12 -0.71
C ALA A 34 8.39 0.77 0.01
N PHE A 35 8.80 -0.31 -0.64
CA PHE A 35 8.77 -1.67 -0.09
C PHE A 35 10.12 -2.13 0.46
N LYS A 36 11.13 -1.27 0.43
CA LYS A 36 12.49 -1.63 0.77
C LYS A 36 12.63 -2.08 2.23
N ASP A 37 12.11 -1.29 3.15
CA ASP A 37 12.27 -1.54 4.58
C ASP A 37 11.12 -2.39 5.13
N PRO A 38 11.43 -3.34 6.06
CA PRO A 38 10.39 -4.13 6.68
C PRO A 38 9.50 -3.27 7.58
N VAL A 39 8.23 -3.64 7.67
CA VAL A 39 7.25 -2.94 8.52
C VAL A 39 6.99 -3.73 9.81
N PHE A 40 6.79 -5.03 9.71
CA PHE A 40 6.38 -5.87 10.84
C PHE A 40 7.48 -6.77 11.38
N HIS A 41 8.54 -6.98 10.60
CA HIS A 41 9.63 -7.90 10.96
C HIS A 41 10.94 -7.12 11.06
N GLU A 42 11.10 -6.37 12.15
CA GLU A 42 12.22 -5.45 12.35
C GLU A 42 13.62 -6.08 12.20
N GLY A 43 13.74 -7.36 12.51
CA GLY A 43 15.01 -8.07 12.37
C GLY A 43 15.38 -8.46 10.94
N ARG A 44 14.47 -8.23 9.98
CA ARG A 44 14.67 -8.61 8.59
C ARG A 44 15.48 -7.54 7.86
N ALA A 45 16.45 -7.98 7.04
CA ALA A 45 17.23 -7.04 6.23
C ALA A 45 16.35 -6.34 5.19
N PRO A 46 16.64 -5.08 4.84
CA PRO A 46 15.94 -4.40 3.74
C PRO A 46 16.13 -5.17 2.42
N LEU A 47 15.14 -5.06 1.53
CA LEU A 47 15.24 -5.64 0.19
C LEU A 47 16.28 -4.89 -0.62
N THR A 48 17.08 -5.60 -1.39
CA THR A 48 18.02 -5.00 -2.32
C THR A 48 17.31 -4.45 -3.55
N GLU A 49 17.98 -3.57 -4.30
CA GLU A 49 17.42 -3.06 -5.55
C GLU A 49 17.10 -4.19 -6.52
N GLU A 50 17.96 -5.21 -6.57
CA GLU A 50 17.76 -6.36 -7.44
C GLU A 50 16.51 -7.14 -7.03
N GLU A 51 16.33 -7.38 -5.73
CA GLU A 51 15.14 -8.06 -5.20
C GLU A 51 13.88 -7.26 -5.50
N LEU A 52 13.92 -5.93 -5.31
CA LEU A 52 12.78 -5.06 -5.59
C LEU A 52 12.38 -5.11 -7.07
N ARG A 53 13.36 -5.05 -7.96
CA ARG A 53 13.11 -5.10 -9.41
C ARG A 53 12.57 -6.44 -9.87
N ALA A 54 12.98 -7.51 -9.21
CA ALA A 54 12.54 -8.87 -9.57
C ALA A 54 11.11 -9.17 -9.15
N ARG A 55 10.55 -8.41 -8.21
CA ARG A 55 9.20 -8.67 -7.70
C ARG A 55 8.14 -7.96 -8.55
N PRO A 56 7.10 -8.68 -8.99
CA PRO A 56 5.97 -8.02 -9.66
C PRO A 56 5.30 -6.98 -8.75
N LEU A 57 4.90 -5.85 -9.34
CA LEU A 57 4.21 -4.78 -8.63
C LEU A 57 2.81 -4.60 -9.20
N TYR A 58 1.82 -4.72 -8.32
CA TYR A 58 0.41 -4.54 -8.68
C TYR A 58 -0.19 -3.41 -7.87
N ALA A 59 -1.17 -2.74 -8.45
CA ALA A 59 -1.91 -1.70 -7.75
C ALA A 59 -3.41 -2.01 -7.79
N GLU A 60 -4.08 -1.87 -6.65
CA GLU A 60 -5.53 -1.93 -6.56
C GLU A 60 -6.04 -0.53 -6.24
N VAL A 61 -6.81 0.05 -7.15
CA VAL A 61 -7.43 1.36 -6.97
C VAL A 61 -8.85 1.14 -6.43
N GLY A 62 -9.17 1.80 -5.31
CA GLY A 62 -10.43 1.58 -4.63
C GLY A 62 -10.38 0.29 -3.81
N CYS A 63 -9.35 0.11 -2.99
CA CYS A 63 -9.17 -1.14 -2.23
C CYS A 63 -10.25 -1.37 -1.16
N GLY A 64 -11.08 -0.36 -0.88
CA GLY A 64 -12.13 -0.48 0.14
C GLY A 64 -11.56 -0.80 1.51
N LYS A 65 -12.18 -1.75 2.21
CA LYS A 65 -11.74 -2.16 3.55
C LYS A 65 -10.61 -3.19 3.51
N GLY A 66 -10.09 -3.51 2.34
CA GLY A 66 -8.87 -4.29 2.19
C GLY A 66 -9.02 -5.81 2.31
N GLN A 67 -10.22 -6.35 2.22
CA GLN A 67 -10.42 -7.80 2.30
C GLN A 67 -9.69 -8.53 1.18
N PHE A 68 -9.87 -8.06 -0.04
CA PHE A 68 -9.27 -8.67 -1.23
C PHE A 68 -7.75 -8.52 -1.23
N ILE A 69 -7.25 -7.30 -1.01
CA ILE A 69 -5.81 -7.05 -1.08
C ILE A 69 -5.05 -7.77 0.04
N THR A 70 -5.63 -7.87 1.23
CA THR A 70 -5.02 -8.58 2.35
C THR A 70 -4.91 -10.07 2.03
N LYS A 71 -5.96 -10.66 1.51
CA LYS A 71 -5.95 -12.07 1.12
C LYS A 71 -4.96 -12.35 0.00
N LEU A 72 -5.01 -11.52 -1.04
CA LEU A 72 -4.15 -11.69 -2.22
C LEU A 72 -2.67 -11.56 -1.86
N SER A 73 -2.31 -10.55 -1.06
CA SER A 73 -0.93 -10.34 -0.65
C SER A 73 -0.41 -11.46 0.25
N SER A 74 -1.27 -12.02 1.08
CA SER A 74 -0.91 -13.15 1.95
C SER A 74 -0.65 -14.42 1.14
N LEU A 75 -1.38 -14.61 0.04
CA LEU A 75 -1.21 -15.76 -0.84
C LEU A 75 0.02 -15.62 -1.74
N HIS A 76 0.44 -14.39 -2.02
CA HIS A 76 1.56 -14.12 -2.93
C HIS A 76 2.58 -13.17 -2.27
N PRO A 77 3.30 -13.66 -1.25
CA PRO A 77 4.26 -12.80 -0.54
C PRO A 77 5.43 -12.33 -1.40
N GLU A 78 5.66 -12.97 -2.54
CA GLU A 78 6.70 -12.60 -3.50
C GLU A 78 6.35 -11.36 -4.33
N ASN A 79 5.08 -10.99 -4.36
CA ASN A 79 4.61 -9.82 -5.13
C ASN A 79 4.56 -8.58 -4.23
N LEU A 80 4.58 -7.40 -4.86
CA LEU A 80 4.40 -6.12 -4.19
C LEU A 80 3.03 -5.55 -4.56
N TYR A 81 2.32 -5.02 -3.58
CA TYR A 81 0.97 -4.50 -3.77
C TYR A 81 0.84 -3.08 -3.25
N LEU A 82 0.31 -2.20 -4.10
CA LEU A 82 -0.10 -0.85 -3.72
C LEU A 82 -1.62 -0.83 -3.60
N ALA A 83 -2.11 -0.51 -2.43
CA ALA A 83 -3.54 -0.36 -2.18
C ALA A 83 -3.88 1.12 -2.13
N VAL A 84 -4.75 1.56 -3.00
CA VAL A 84 -5.13 2.97 -3.13
C VAL A 84 -6.59 3.13 -2.75
N GLU A 85 -6.87 4.04 -1.83
CA GLU A 85 -8.23 4.34 -1.39
C GLU A 85 -8.37 5.83 -1.14
N GLY A 86 -9.38 6.44 -1.75
CA GLY A 86 -9.62 7.87 -1.61
C GLY A 86 -10.28 8.28 -0.31
N GLN A 87 -11.06 7.39 0.30
CA GLN A 87 -11.74 7.67 1.56
C GLN A 87 -10.88 7.21 2.74
N GLY A 88 -10.35 8.17 3.51
CA GLY A 88 -9.44 7.87 4.62
C GLY A 88 -10.03 6.94 5.67
N SER A 89 -11.32 7.09 6.00
CA SER A 89 -11.98 6.24 6.99
C SER A 89 -12.10 4.78 6.52
N VAL A 90 -12.34 4.57 5.22
CA VAL A 90 -12.39 3.23 4.63
C VAL A 90 -10.98 2.64 4.59
N GLY A 91 -10.00 3.43 4.16
CA GLY A 91 -8.60 3.00 4.11
C GLY A 91 -8.03 2.65 5.46
N TYR A 92 -8.50 3.33 6.52
CA TYR A 92 -8.09 3.00 7.89
C TYR A 92 -8.41 1.55 8.24
N TYR A 93 -9.58 1.06 7.86
CA TYR A 93 -9.94 -0.34 8.10
C TYR A 93 -9.06 -1.31 7.29
N ALA A 94 -8.71 -0.90 6.06
CA ALA A 94 -7.81 -1.70 5.23
C ALA A 94 -6.41 -1.79 5.85
N LEU A 95 -5.90 -0.67 6.38
CA LEU A 95 -4.61 -0.64 7.08
C LEU A 95 -4.60 -1.56 8.29
N ARG A 96 -5.65 -1.51 9.11
CA ARG A 96 -5.79 -2.37 10.28
C ARG A 96 -5.77 -3.84 9.89
N LYS A 97 -6.52 -4.18 8.85
CA LYS A 97 -6.60 -5.56 8.38
C LYS A 97 -5.24 -6.08 7.91
N ALA A 98 -4.51 -5.27 7.14
CA ALA A 98 -3.17 -5.62 6.68
C ALA A 98 -2.18 -5.73 7.84
N ARG A 99 -2.29 -4.87 8.85
CA ARG A 99 -1.47 -4.93 10.05
C ARG A 99 -1.72 -6.23 10.81
N ASP A 100 -3.00 -6.54 11.04
CA ASP A 100 -3.37 -7.73 11.80
C ASP A 100 -2.92 -9.03 11.11
N ALA A 101 -2.84 -9.02 9.78
CA ALA A 101 -2.33 -10.13 8.98
C ALA A 101 -0.82 -10.04 8.71
N GLU A 102 -0.16 -8.99 9.20
CA GLU A 102 1.28 -8.75 9.01
C GLU A 102 1.70 -8.81 7.53
N CYS A 103 0.96 -8.10 6.67
CA CYS A 103 1.23 -8.08 5.24
C CYS A 103 2.40 -7.15 4.92
N GLU A 104 3.62 -7.71 4.87
CA GLU A 104 4.84 -6.95 4.58
C GLU A 104 4.88 -6.38 3.17
N ASN A 105 4.19 -7.01 2.25
CA ASN A 105 4.26 -6.70 0.82
C ASN A 105 3.13 -5.80 0.34
N VAL A 106 2.47 -5.08 1.24
CA VAL A 106 1.43 -4.10 0.90
C VAL A 106 1.83 -2.73 1.43
N ARG A 107 1.65 -1.71 0.60
CA ARG A 107 1.75 -0.31 1.02
C ARG A 107 0.48 0.41 0.59
N PHE A 108 0.10 1.45 1.30
CA PHE A 108 -1.17 2.14 1.13
C PHE A 108 -0.98 3.58 0.71
N VAL A 109 -1.84 4.03 -0.20
CA VAL A 109 -1.97 5.43 -0.59
C VAL A 109 -3.40 5.84 -0.30
N LEU A 110 -3.61 6.74 0.66
CA LEU A 110 -4.93 7.27 0.99
C LEU A 110 -5.16 8.56 0.22
N ASN A 111 -5.42 8.43 -1.06
CA ASN A 111 -5.64 9.54 -1.97
C ASN A 111 -6.40 9.05 -3.19
N TYR A 112 -7.05 9.99 -3.89
CA TYR A 112 -7.68 9.67 -5.16
C TYR A 112 -6.65 9.71 -6.28
N ILE A 113 -6.70 8.73 -7.17
CA ILE A 113 -5.93 8.72 -8.40
C ILE A 113 -6.92 8.97 -9.55
N HIS A 114 -6.81 10.14 -10.17
CA HIS A 114 -7.66 10.50 -11.29
C HIS A 114 -7.10 10.04 -12.63
N ASP A 115 -5.78 10.06 -12.77
CA ASP A 115 -5.10 9.62 -13.97
C ASP A 115 -3.85 8.85 -13.57
N ALA A 116 -3.81 7.56 -13.94
CA ALA A 116 -2.70 6.68 -13.58
C ALA A 116 -1.35 7.17 -14.15
N ARG A 117 -1.36 7.93 -15.24
CA ARG A 117 -0.14 8.46 -15.85
C ARG A 117 0.55 9.50 -14.96
N ASP A 118 -0.20 10.14 -14.07
CA ASP A 118 0.36 11.12 -13.13
C ASP A 118 1.12 10.43 -11.99
N PHE A 119 0.79 9.18 -11.68
CA PHE A 119 1.34 8.45 -10.55
C PHE A 119 2.30 7.34 -10.95
N PHE A 120 2.12 6.75 -12.12
CA PHE A 120 2.91 5.61 -12.56
C PHE A 120 3.63 5.90 -13.87
N GLN A 121 4.90 5.52 -13.92
CA GLN A 121 5.67 5.53 -15.16
C GLN A 121 5.20 4.36 -16.03
N LYS A 122 5.30 4.53 -17.35
CA LYS A 122 4.94 3.47 -18.28
C LYS A 122 5.73 2.20 -17.98
N GLY A 123 5.01 1.10 -17.80
CA GLY A 123 5.62 -0.20 -17.50
C GLY A 123 6.06 -0.38 -16.06
N GLU A 124 5.79 0.58 -15.18
CA GLU A 124 6.19 0.49 -13.77
C GLU A 124 5.38 -0.53 -12.99
N ILE A 125 4.09 -0.61 -13.25
CA ILE A 125 3.22 -1.60 -12.60
C ILE A 125 2.92 -2.75 -13.58
N ASP A 126 2.84 -3.96 -13.04
CA ASP A 126 2.59 -5.16 -13.82
C ASP A 126 1.10 -5.44 -14.00
N GLY A 127 0.25 -4.82 -13.18
CA GLY A 127 -1.18 -4.95 -13.32
C GLY A 127 -1.94 -4.09 -12.32
N LEU A 128 -3.23 -3.92 -12.58
CA LEU A 128 -4.17 -3.21 -11.73
C LEU A 128 -5.17 -4.16 -11.10
#